data_54012f67b2aab611dca2ea3053c72be2
#
_entry.id   54012f67b2aab611dca2ea3053c72be2
#
_cell.length_a   1.000
_cell.length_b   1.000
_cell.length_c   1.000
_cell.angle_alpha   90.00
_cell.angle_beta   90.00
_cell.angle_gamma   90.00
#
_symmetry.space_group_name_H-M   'P 1'
#
loop_
_entity.id
_entity.type
_entity.pdbx_description
1 polymer ?
#
loop_
_entity_poly.entity_id
_entity_poly.type
_entity_poly.pdbx_seq_one_letter_code
_entity_poly.pdbx_strand_id
1 'polypeptide(L)'
;RSFEYGSTSTGEAGQKWRQSAFHHMLENGHDEMVIDLAAPHDFSMIGDLAEKGHKHFAAFVHRFGEAGTIGEMDCFYSYYTTRHSDGFGENHMAALRDLVPVLGLAIKSAAQVEIARTLGRVYLGRETAEQVLRGRMQRGITEKIKAVLWYSDVRGSTAISERIGPDEIIPFLNDYAQASIDAVHDAGGT
;
A
#
# COMPACT_ATOMS: atom_id res chain seq x y z
N ARG A 1 -5.99 -8.60 -1.83
CA ARG A 1 -6.15 -7.57 -2.89
C ARG A 1 -5.76 -6.24 -2.26
N SER A 2 -4.68 -5.64 -2.73
CA SER A 2 -4.34 -4.27 -2.37
C SER A 2 -5.16 -3.32 -3.26
N PHE A 3 -5.81 -2.35 -2.64
CA PHE A 3 -6.50 -1.28 -3.35
C PHE A 3 -5.74 0.00 -3.07
N GLU A 4 -5.28 0.69 -4.10
CA GLU A 4 -4.79 2.06 -3.95
C GLU A 4 -6.00 2.99 -3.88
N TYR A 5 -6.27 3.52 -2.70
CA TYR A 5 -7.20 4.62 -2.50
C TYR A 5 -6.40 5.90 -2.27
N GLY A 6 -6.61 6.88 -3.10
CA GLY A 6 -5.97 8.17 -2.95
C GLY A 6 -6.68 9.28 -3.73
N SER A 7 -6.29 10.51 -3.49
CA SER A 7 -6.81 11.69 -4.21
C SER A 7 -6.59 11.62 -5.73
N THR A 8 -5.66 10.77 -6.18
CA THR A 8 -5.31 10.54 -7.59
C THR A 8 -6.08 9.41 -8.23
N SER A 9 -6.87 8.61 -7.47
CA SER A 9 -7.63 7.51 -8.06
C SER A 9 -8.74 8.05 -8.96
N THR A 10 -8.73 7.61 -10.22
CA THR A 10 -9.70 7.96 -11.26
C THR A 10 -10.68 6.82 -11.47
N GLY A 11 -11.82 7.11 -12.11
CA GLY A 11 -12.83 6.11 -12.43
C GLY A 11 -13.73 5.73 -11.24
N GLU A 12 -14.28 4.52 -11.29
CA GLU A 12 -15.27 4.02 -10.33
C GLU A 12 -14.72 3.94 -8.89
N ALA A 13 -13.46 3.56 -8.73
CA ALA A 13 -12.82 3.48 -7.41
C ALA A 13 -12.69 4.87 -6.75
N GLY A 14 -12.31 5.89 -7.53
CA GLY A 14 -12.22 7.26 -7.05
C GLY A 14 -13.60 7.84 -6.71
N GLN A 15 -14.65 7.47 -7.44
CA GLN A 15 -16.02 7.89 -7.13
C GLN A 15 -16.51 7.25 -5.82
N LYS A 16 -16.30 5.93 -5.64
CA LYS A 16 -16.63 5.23 -4.39
C LYS A 16 -15.87 5.80 -3.19
N TRP A 17 -14.60 6.18 -3.39
CA TRP A 17 -13.82 6.83 -2.35
C TRP A 17 -14.44 8.17 -1.92
N ARG A 18 -14.75 9.05 -2.87
CA ARG A 18 -15.38 10.36 -2.57
C ARG A 18 -16.75 10.26 -1.88
N GLN A 19 -17.46 9.15 -2.07
CA GLN A 19 -18.75 8.86 -1.40
C GLN A 19 -18.57 8.04 -0.12
N SER A 20 -17.36 7.90 0.39
CA SER A 20 -17.11 7.15 1.62
C SER A 20 -17.17 8.04 2.86
N ALA A 21 -17.53 7.46 4.00
CA ALA A 21 -17.49 8.12 5.30
C ALA A 21 -16.07 8.62 5.63
N PHE A 22 -15.03 7.90 5.21
CA PHE A 22 -13.64 8.28 5.44
C PHE A 22 -13.22 9.54 4.69
N HIS A 23 -13.62 9.67 3.42
CA HIS A 23 -13.37 10.89 2.65
C HIS A 23 -14.04 12.10 3.32
N HIS A 24 -15.30 11.96 3.72
CA HIS A 24 -16.03 12.99 4.45
C HIS A 24 -15.33 13.35 5.77
N MET A 25 -14.85 12.38 6.54
CA MET A 25 -14.10 12.62 7.78
C MET A 25 -12.81 13.40 7.53
N LEU A 26 -12.07 13.06 6.45
CA LEU A 26 -10.84 13.77 6.10
C LEU A 26 -11.08 15.21 5.70
N GLU A 27 -12.08 15.47 4.85
CA GLU A 27 -12.43 16.82 4.40
C GLU A 27 -12.87 17.72 5.55
N ASN A 28 -13.58 17.16 6.54
CA ASN A 28 -14.10 17.90 7.68
C ASN A 28 -13.20 17.85 8.93
N GLY A 29 -12.03 17.20 8.83
CA GLY A 29 -11.10 17.11 9.95
C GLY A 29 -11.57 16.24 11.11
N HIS A 30 -12.51 15.31 10.88
CA HIS A 30 -13.04 14.44 11.91
C HIS A 30 -12.15 13.20 12.07
N ASP A 31 -11.82 12.84 13.30
CA ASP A 31 -11.05 11.63 13.62
C ASP A 31 -11.95 10.47 14.07
N GLU A 32 -13.20 10.75 14.42
CA GLU A 32 -14.20 9.78 14.85
C GLU A 32 -15.57 10.13 14.25
N MET A 33 -16.33 9.12 13.83
CA MET A 33 -17.70 9.26 13.36
C MET A 33 -18.51 8.03 13.77
N VAL A 34 -19.69 8.25 14.36
CA VAL A 34 -20.64 7.18 14.68
C VAL A 34 -21.94 7.45 13.92
N ILE A 35 -22.43 6.44 13.23
CA ILE A 35 -23.64 6.49 12.41
C ILE A 35 -24.61 5.44 12.92
N ASP A 36 -25.85 5.87 13.23
CA ASP A 36 -26.98 4.96 13.36
C ASP A 36 -27.45 4.57 11.95
N LEU A 37 -27.34 3.30 11.60
CA LEU A 37 -27.69 2.80 10.27
C LEU A 37 -29.20 2.78 10.00
N ALA A 38 -30.03 3.04 11.00
CA ALA A 38 -31.47 3.26 10.82
C ALA A 38 -31.79 4.70 10.40
N ALA A 39 -30.87 5.65 10.64
CA ALA A 39 -31.01 7.02 10.20
C ALA A 39 -30.61 7.20 8.73
N PRO A 40 -31.18 8.15 7.99
CA PRO A 40 -30.75 8.47 6.65
C PRO A 40 -29.28 8.87 6.60
N HIS A 41 -28.54 8.32 5.66
CA HIS A 41 -27.12 8.66 5.42
C HIS A 41 -26.79 8.57 3.93
N ASP A 42 -25.84 9.38 3.48
CA ASP A 42 -25.45 9.49 2.06
C ASP A 42 -24.26 8.61 1.65
N PHE A 43 -23.79 7.74 2.56
CA PHE A 43 -22.61 6.92 2.33
C PHE A 43 -22.94 5.57 1.68
N SER A 44 -22.61 5.41 0.41
CA SER A 44 -22.92 4.20 -0.37
C SER A 44 -22.25 2.93 0.18
N MET A 45 -21.07 3.04 0.80
CA MET A 45 -20.34 1.88 1.35
C MET A 45 -21.00 1.20 2.54
N ILE A 46 -21.86 1.91 3.28
CA ILE A 46 -22.46 1.39 4.51
C ILE A 46 -23.93 1.02 4.37
N GLY A 47 -24.55 1.30 3.21
CA GLY A 47 -25.96 0.94 2.95
C GLY A 47 -26.23 -0.56 3.13
N ASP A 48 -25.35 -1.41 2.58
CA ASP A 48 -25.47 -2.87 2.70
C ASP A 48 -25.38 -3.39 4.15
N LEU A 49 -24.81 -2.60 5.07
CA LEU A 49 -24.64 -3.03 6.47
C LEU A 49 -25.96 -3.07 7.22
N ALA A 50 -26.86 -2.10 6.97
CA ALA A 50 -28.20 -2.09 7.53
C ALA A 50 -29.01 -3.32 7.10
N GLU A 51 -28.93 -3.68 5.80
CA GLU A 51 -29.57 -4.88 5.26
C GLU A 51 -29.03 -6.19 5.87
N LYS A 52 -27.74 -6.20 6.27
CA LYS A 52 -27.09 -7.30 6.98
C LYS A 52 -27.39 -7.32 8.48
N GLY A 53 -28.26 -6.44 8.97
CA GLY A 53 -28.73 -6.38 10.35
C GLY A 53 -27.80 -5.62 11.30
N HIS A 54 -26.78 -4.89 10.80
CA HIS A 54 -25.99 -4.00 11.64
C HIS A 54 -26.81 -2.78 12.05
N LYS A 55 -26.57 -2.27 13.24
CA LYS A 55 -27.30 -1.14 13.84
C LYS A 55 -26.49 0.15 13.85
N HIS A 56 -25.24 0.06 14.27
CA HIS A 56 -24.34 1.20 14.26
C HIS A 56 -23.05 0.90 13.47
N PHE A 57 -22.51 1.96 12.89
CA PHE A 57 -21.20 2.00 12.24
C PHE A 57 -20.36 3.06 12.96
N ALA A 58 -19.17 2.69 13.44
CA ALA A 58 -18.21 3.61 14.04
C ALA A 58 -16.94 3.60 13.20
N ALA A 59 -16.54 4.75 12.70
CA ALA A 59 -15.33 4.95 11.90
C ALA A 59 -14.31 5.79 12.67
N PHE A 60 -13.04 5.46 12.46
CA PHE A 60 -11.90 6.18 13.03
C PHE A 60 -10.88 6.47 11.93
N VAL A 61 -10.33 7.69 11.97
CA VAL A 61 -9.20 8.13 11.18
C VAL A 61 -8.06 8.46 12.13
N HIS A 62 -7.03 7.66 12.15
CA HIS A 62 -5.84 7.89 12.96
C HIS A 62 -4.73 8.47 12.07
N ARG A 63 -4.37 9.74 12.32
CA ARG A 63 -3.35 10.47 11.56
C ARG A 63 -1.99 10.28 12.20
N PHE A 64 -0.98 9.97 11.38
CA PHE A 64 0.40 9.79 11.83
C PHE A 64 1.29 11.01 11.60
N GLY A 65 0.73 12.09 11.09
CA GLY A 65 1.44 13.27 10.62
C GLY A 65 1.37 13.42 9.10
N GLU A 66 2.09 14.39 8.57
CA GLU A 66 2.19 14.54 7.11
C GLU A 66 3.14 13.48 6.55
N ALA A 67 2.71 12.79 5.50
CA ALA A 67 3.55 11.86 4.76
C ALA A 67 4.65 12.65 4.03
N GLY A 68 5.89 12.49 4.47
CA GLY A 68 7.04 13.22 3.91
C GLY A 68 7.84 12.43 2.89
N THR A 69 7.64 11.10 2.83
CA THR A 69 8.46 10.18 2.03
C THR A 69 7.63 9.16 1.28
N ILE A 70 8.17 8.67 0.17
CA ILE A 70 7.54 7.61 -0.64
C ILE A 70 7.29 6.37 0.23
N GLY A 71 6.05 5.89 0.22
CA GLY A 71 5.64 4.71 0.97
C GLY A 71 5.34 4.96 2.45
N GLU A 72 5.40 6.20 2.92
CA GLU A 72 4.99 6.53 4.28
C GLU A 72 3.47 6.51 4.40
N MET A 73 3.00 5.89 5.49
CA MET A 73 1.58 5.87 5.83
C MET A 73 1.23 7.14 6.60
N ASP A 74 0.42 8.01 6.02
CA ASP A 74 -0.03 9.28 6.62
C ASP A 74 -1.20 9.10 7.57
N CYS A 75 -2.05 8.11 7.34
CA CYS A 75 -3.18 7.81 8.19
C CYS A 75 -3.58 6.33 8.12
N PHE A 76 -4.32 5.91 9.13
CA PHE A 76 -4.95 4.59 9.24
C PHE A 76 -6.45 4.77 9.39
N TYR A 77 -7.22 4.06 8.55
CA TYR A 77 -8.68 4.04 8.60
C TYR A 77 -9.16 2.73 9.18
N SER A 78 -10.10 2.80 10.10
CA SER A 78 -10.78 1.61 10.61
C SER A 78 -12.26 1.87 10.83
N TYR A 79 -13.06 0.82 10.71
CA TYR A 79 -14.46 0.88 11.10
C TYR A 79 -14.87 -0.36 11.86
N TYR A 80 -15.84 -0.18 12.68
CA TYR A 80 -16.45 -1.19 13.55
C TYR A 80 -17.96 -1.13 13.39
N THR A 81 -18.61 -2.28 13.47
CA THR A 81 -20.06 -2.35 13.36
C THR A 81 -20.62 -3.23 14.48
N THR A 82 -21.82 -2.95 14.89
CA THR A 82 -22.52 -3.77 15.88
C THR A 82 -23.92 -4.14 15.42
N ARG A 83 -24.38 -5.33 15.81
CA ARG A 83 -25.77 -5.78 15.63
C ARG A 83 -26.60 -5.67 16.91
N HIS A 84 -25.99 -5.16 18.00
CA HIS A 84 -26.70 -4.95 19.26
C HIS A 84 -27.80 -3.91 19.06
N SER A 85 -28.98 -4.14 19.66
CA SER A 85 -30.16 -3.28 19.51
C SER A 85 -29.90 -1.83 19.88
N ASP A 86 -29.09 -1.62 20.93
CA ASP A 86 -28.79 -0.30 21.50
C ASP A 86 -27.55 0.33 20.86
N GLY A 87 -26.98 -0.31 19.81
CA GLY A 87 -25.80 0.18 19.10
C GLY A 87 -24.51 0.15 19.92
N PHE A 88 -23.63 1.12 19.67
CA PHE A 88 -22.45 1.37 20.48
C PHE A 88 -22.78 2.26 21.65
N GLY A 89 -22.62 1.76 22.88
CA GLY A 89 -22.67 2.58 24.11
C GLY A 89 -21.33 3.24 24.42
N GLU A 90 -21.33 4.21 25.37
CA GLU A 90 -20.13 4.99 25.70
C GLU A 90 -18.92 4.12 26.11
N ASN A 91 -19.15 3.04 26.87
CA ASN A 91 -18.05 2.11 27.23
C ASN A 91 -17.43 1.42 26.02
N HIS A 92 -18.23 1.11 24.98
CA HIS A 92 -17.72 0.54 23.74
C HIS A 92 -16.88 1.56 22.98
N MET A 93 -17.35 2.79 22.91
CA MET A 93 -16.62 3.86 22.24
C MET A 93 -15.33 4.23 23.00
N ALA A 94 -15.36 4.28 24.33
CA ALA A 94 -14.15 4.47 25.13
C ALA A 94 -13.11 3.38 24.88
N ALA A 95 -13.52 2.11 24.86
CA ALA A 95 -12.61 1.00 24.55
C ALA A 95 -12.04 1.08 23.13
N LEU A 96 -12.83 1.53 22.13
CA LEU A 96 -12.34 1.71 20.77
C LEU A 96 -11.36 2.89 20.68
N ARG A 97 -11.62 4.00 21.37
CA ARG A 97 -10.70 5.17 21.43
C ARG A 97 -9.35 4.80 22.05
N ASP A 98 -9.33 3.88 23.01
CA ASP A 98 -8.07 3.38 23.60
C ASP A 98 -7.36 2.37 22.69
N LEU A 99 -8.10 1.48 22.02
CA LEU A 99 -7.54 0.37 21.24
C LEU A 99 -7.06 0.81 19.84
N VAL A 100 -7.84 1.67 19.16
CA VAL A 100 -7.58 2.01 17.74
C VAL A 100 -6.21 2.66 17.53
N PRO A 101 -5.73 3.60 18.36
CA PRO A 101 -4.41 4.17 18.20
C PRO A 101 -3.29 3.13 18.31
N VAL A 102 -3.40 2.21 19.26
CA VAL A 102 -2.42 1.13 19.46
C VAL A 102 -2.40 0.18 18.25
N LEU A 103 -3.59 -0.18 17.75
CA LEU A 103 -3.73 -1.00 16.54
C LEU A 103 -3.14 -0.27 15.32
N GLY A 104 -3.43 1.01 15.16
CA GLY A 104 -2.88 1.84 14.08
C GLY A 104 -1.36 1.88 14.10
N LEU A 105 -0.76 2.06 15.28
CA LEU A 105 0.70 2.04 15.44
C LEU A 105 1.30 0.67 15.08
N ALA A 106 0.68 -0.42 15.51
CA ALA A 106 1.12 -1.78 15.18
C ALA A 106 1.06 -2.03 13.65
N ILE A 107 -0.02 -1.59 13.00
CA ILE A 107 -0.17 -1.70 11.54
C ILE A 107 0.87 -0.84 10.82
N LYS A 108 1.10 0.41 11.26
CA LYS A 108 2.15 1.27 10.70
C LYS A 108 3.52 0.61 10.79
N SER A 109 3.86 0.06 11.96
CA SER A 109 5.14 -0.65 12.16
C SER A 109 5.29 -1.84 11.22
N ALA A 110 4.25 -2.66 11.07
CA ALA A 110 4.26 -3.79 10.15
C ALA A 110 4.39 -3.34 8.68
N ALA A 111 3.66 -2.29 8.28
CA ALA A 111 3.74 -1.72 6.94
C ALA A 111 5.14 -1.19 6.60
N GLN A 112 5.81 -0.52 7.56
CA GLN A 112 7.18 -0.02 7.37
C GLN A 112 8.18 -1.14 7.10
N VAL A 113 8.04 -2.29 7.76
CA VAL A 113 8.88 -3.47 7.50
C VAL A 113 8.68 -3.99 6.07
N GLU A 114 7.42 -4.06 5.58
CA GLU A 114 7.14 -4.48 4.21
C GLU A 114 7.64 -3.47 3.17
N ILE A 115 7.50 -2.18 3.43
CA ILE A 115 8.06 -1.13 2.57
C ILE A 115 9.59 -1.27 2.50
N ALA A 116 10.28 -1.40 3.63
CA ALA A 116 11.72 -1.59 3.68
C ALA A 116 12.16 -2.86 2.91
N ARG A 117 11.40 -3.96 3.05
CA ARG A 117 11.64 -5.21 2.31
C ARG A 117 11.48 -5.01 0.81
N THR A 118 10.42 -4.34 0.40
CA THR A 118 10.13 -4.08 -1.02
C THR A 118 11.20 -3.18 -1.64
N LEU A 119 11.54 -2.07 -0.99
CA LEU A 119 12.61 -1.17 -1.44
C LEU A 119 13.96 -1.91 -1.51
N GLY A 120 14.29 -2.67 -0.47
CA GLY A 120 15.50 -3.49 -0.47
C GLY A 120 15.55 -4.43 -1.68
N ARG A 121 14.48 -5.14 -1.99
CA ARG A 121 14.41 -6.05 -3.14
C ARG A 121 14.54 -5.35 -4.49
N VAL A 122 13.92 -4.17 -4.63
CA VAL A 122 13.97 -3.40 -5.88
C VAL A 122 15.38 -2.87 -6.16
N TYR A 123 16.06 -2.33 -5.14
CA TYR A 123 17.35 -1.67 -5.33
C TYR A 123 18.57 -2.58 -5.11
N LEU A 124 18.46 -3.58 -4.27
CA LEU A 124 19.60 -4.46 -3.89
C LEU A 124 19.46 -5.88 -4.45
N GLY A 125 18.30 -6.22 -5.01
CA GLY A 125 17.94 -7.60 -5.32
C GLY A 125 17.52 -8.40 -4.09
N ARG A 126 16.86 -9.53 -4.31
CA ARG A 126 16.22 -10.32 -3.24
C ARG A 126 17.19 -10.81 -2.18
N GLU A 127 18.30 -11.41 -2.59
CA GLU A 127 19.29 -12.01 -1.68
C GLU A 127 19.97 -10.96 -0.79
N THR A 128 20.46 -9.88 -1.39
CA THR A 128 21.14 -8.79 -0.67
C THR A 128 20.17 -8.10 0.30
N ALA A 129 18.93 -7.84 -0.14
CA ALA A 129 17.90 -7.26 0.72
C ALA A 129 17.63 -8.12 1.96
N GLU A 130 17.54 -9.43 1.81
CA GLU A 130 17.34 -10.33 2.95
C GLU A 130 18.53 -10.34 3.91
N GLN A 131 19.75 -10.26 3.41
CA GLN A 131 20.94 -10.15 4.24
C GLN A 131 20.93 -8.85 5.06
N VAL A 132 20.63 -7.73 4.41
CA VAL A 132 20.53 -6.41 5.05
C VAL A 132 19.44 -6.41 6.14
N LEU A 133 18.26 -6.93 5.85
CA LEU A 133 17.14 -7.01 6.80
C LEU A 133 17.42 -7.94 7.98
N ARG A 134 18.32 -8.92 7.82
CA ARG A 134 18.82 -9.78 8.91
C ARG A 134 19.96 -9.14 9.71
N GLY A 135 20.30 -7.87 9.43
CA GLY A 135 21.36 -7.14 10.12
C GLY A 135 22.79 -7.48 9.67
N ARG A 136 22.96 -8.20 8.55
CA ARG A 136 24.27 -8.55 7.99
C ARG A 136 24.80 -7.39 7.13
N MET A 137 25.16 -6.28 7.76
CA MET A 137 25.61 -5.04 7.09
C MET A 137 27.09 -4.72 7.33
N GLN A 138 27.88 -5.67 7.81
CA GLN A 138 29.30 -5.43 8.11
C GLN A 138 30.18 -5.55 6.86
N ARG A 139 31.11 -4.61 6.68
CA ARG A 139 32.14 -4.68 5.66
C ARG A 139 33.05 -5.90 5.89
N GLY A 140 33.41 -6.60 4.84
CA GLY A 140 34.36 -7.74 4.90
C GLY A 140 33.70 -9.09 5.17
N ILE A 141 32.38 -9.17 5.28
CA ILE A 141 31.68 -10.47 5.26
C ILE A 141 31.70 -10.97 3.81
N THR A 142 32.36 -12.09 3.57
CA THR A 142 32.38 -12.77 2.28
C THR A 142 31.52 -14.02 2.35
N GLU A 143 30.66 -14.21 1.37
CA GLU A 143 29.86 -15.42 1.21
C GLU A 143 30.21 -16.10 -0.09
N LYS A 144 30.42 -17.44 -0.06
CA LYS A 144 30.61 -18.22 -1.29
C LYS A 144 29.26 -18.56 -1.86
N ILE A 145 28.95 -17.96 -3.00
CA ILE A 145 27.73 -18.26 -3.76
C ILE A 145 28.09 -19.04 -5.03
N LYS A 146 27.21 -19.95 -5.45
CA LYS A 146 27.25 -20.52 -6.78
C LYS A 146 26.30 -19.69 -7.64
N ALA A 147 26.84 -18.96 -8.59
CA ALA A 147 26.07 -18.08 -9.45
C ALA A 147 26.48 -18.27 -10.91
N VAL A 148 25.53 -18.09 -11.81
CA VAL A 148 25.77 -17.90 -13.24
C VAL A 148 25.70 -16.40 -13.50
N LEU A 149 26.73 -15.84 -14.09
CA LEU A 149 26.75 -14.46 -14.50
C LEU A 149 26.27 -14.37 -15.95
N TRP A 150 25.14 -13.70 -16.15
CA TRP A 150 24.58 -13.45 -17.46
C TRP A 150 24.98 -12.06 -17.95
N TYR A 151 25.47 -12.00 -19.18
CA TYR A 151 25.74 -10.74 -19.87
C TYR A 151 25.05 -10.77 -21.23
N SER A 152 24.26 -9.77 -21.53
CA SER A 152 23.64 -9.58 -22.83
C SER A 152 23.85 -8.15 -23.32
N ASP A 153 23.98 -7.99 -24.64
CA ASP A 153 24.15 -6.71 -25.30
C ASP A 153 23.37 -6.66 -26.60
N VAL A 154 22.86 -5.48 -26.92
CA VAL A 154 22.10 -5.25 -28.17
C VAL A 154 23.07 -4.97 -29.31
N ARG A 155 23.12 -5.86 -30.29
CA ARG A 155 23.92 -5.63 -31.48
C ARG A 155 23.47 -4.36 -32.22
N GLY A 156 24.41 -3.48 -32.48
CA GLY A 156 24.13 -2.23 -33.18
C GLY A 156 23.38 -1.19 -32.35
N SER A 157 23.45 -1.27 -31.02
CA SER A 157 22.81 -0.34 -30.10
C SER A 157 23.09 1.14 -30.44
N THR A 158 24.32 1.48 -30.84
CA THR A 158 24.67 2.84 -31.28
C THR A 158 23.88 3.27 -32.52
N ALA A 159 23.81 2.42 -33.53
CA ALA A 159 23.07 2.72 -34.75
C ALA A 159 21.56 2.80 -34.53
N ILE A 160 21.04 2.04 -33.55
CA ILE A 160 19.64 2.11 -33.14
C ILE A 160 19.39 3.44 -32.44
N SER A 161 20.21 3.82 -31.46
CA SER A 161 20.07 5.07 -30.70
C SER A 161 20.21 6.35 -31.56
N GLU A 162 20.93 6.26 -32.69
CA GLU A 162 21.03 7.34 -33.67
C GLU A 162 19.79 7.48 -34.59
N ARG A 163 19.01 6.40 -34.74
CA ARG A 163 17.85 6.32 -35.64
C ARG A 163 16.51 6.59 -34.94
N ILE A 164 16.39 6.16 -33.71
CA ILE A 164 15.15 6.33 -32.93
C ILE A 164 15.24 7.60 -32.10
N GLY A 165 14.09 8.28 -31.95
CA GLY A 165 14.00 9.53 -31.17
C GLY A 165 14.21 9.29 -29.67
N PRO A 166 14.49 10.38 -28.91
CA PRO A 166 14.66 10.30 -27.45
C PRO A 166 13.46 9.66 -26.72
N ASP A 167 12.26 9.87 -27.24
CA ASP A 167 11.02 9.33 -26.65
C ASP A 167 10.83 7.83 -26.91
N GLU A 168 11.50 7.28 -27.91
CA GLU A 168 11.41 5.87 -28.30
C GLU A 168 12.53 5.00 -27.70
N ILE A 169 13.67 5.61 -27.33
CA ILE A 169 14.83 4.88 -26.82
C ILE A 169 14.55 4.21 -25.48
N ILE A 170 13.81 4.89 -24.57
CA ILE A 170 13.48 4.35 -23.25
C ILE A 170 12.52 3.17 -23.35
N PRO A 171 11.39 3.25 -24.10
CA PRO A 171 10.56 2.08 -24.37
C PRO A 171 11.34 0.91 -24.94
N PHE A 172 12.17 1.12 -25.95
CA PHE A 172 13.01 0.07 -26.56
C PHE A 172 13.93 -0.61 -25.54
N LEU A 173 14.62 0.15 -24.69
CA LEU A 173 15.50 -0.38 -23.66
C LEU A 173 14.71 -1.16 -22.58
N ASN A 174 13.54 -0.70 -22.24
CA ASN A 174 12.66 -1.39 -21.31
C ASN A 174 12.17 -2.72 -21.86
N ASP A 175 11.75 -2.78 -23.12
CA ASP A 175 11.34 -4.03 -23.79
C ASP A 175 12.48 -5.04 -23.86
N TYR A 176 13.69 -4.57 -24.19
CA TYR A 176 14.89 -5.42 -24.22
C TYR A 176 15.24 -5.95 -22.82
N ALA A 177 15.22 -5.07 -21.80
CA ALA A 177 15.49 -5.46 -20.42
C ALA A 177 14.45 -6.45 -19.93
N GLN A 178 13.16 -6.20 -20.20
CA GLN A 178 12.06 -7.09 -19.83
C GLN A 178 12.23 -8.49 -20.46
N ALA A 179 12.50 -8.56 -21.76
CA ALA A 179 12.69 -9.83 -22.45
C ALA A 179 13.90 -10.64 -21.88
N SER A 180 14.97 -9.94 -21.51
CA SER A 180 16.15 -10.55 -20.88
C SER A 180 15.85 -11.07 -19.47
N ILE A 181 15.13 -10.28 -18.67
CA ILE A 181 14.72 -10.62 -17.30
C ILE A 181 13.75 -11.82 -17.32
N ASP A 182 12.77 -11.81 -18.23
CA ASP A 182 11.80 -12.89 -18.36
C ASP A 182 12.49 -14.21 -18.71
N ALA A 183 13.44 -14.18 -19.64
CA ALA A 183 14.22 -15.36 -20.01
C ALA A 183 15.03 -15.94 -18.82
N VAL A 184 15.58 -15.08 -17.97
CA VAL A 184 16.30 -15.50 -16.75
C VAL A 184 15.33 -16.08 -15.73
N HIS A 185 14.18 -15.41 -15.51
CA HIS A 185 13.15 -15.87 -14.56
C HIS A 185 12.54 -17.21 -14.99
N ASP A 186 12.24 -17.39 -16.27
CA ASP A 186 11.68 -18.64 -16.83
C ASP A 186 12.66 -19.82 -16.65
N ALA A 187 13.96 -19.53 -16.63
CA ALA A 187 15.00 -20.50 -16.32
C ALA A 187 15.22 -20.71 -14.80
N GLY A 188 14.43 -20.06 -13.94
CA GLY A 188 14.56 -20.14 -12.48
C GLY A 188 15.68 -19.27 -11.89
N GLY A 189 16.19 -18.32 -12.65
CA GLY A 189 17.17 -17.33 -12.20
C GLY A 189 16.51 -16.14 -11.46
N THR A 190 17.32 -15.28 -10.85
CA THR A 190 16.87 -14.08 -10.13
C THR A 190 17.79 -12.90 -10.43
#